data_46a99975de169c3e6ba15232b670c6b6
#
_entry.id   46a99975de169c3e6ba15232b670c6b6
#
_cell.length_a   1.000
_cell.length_b   1.000
_cell.length_c   1.000
_cell.angle_alpha   90.00
_cell.angle_beta   90.00
_cell.angle_gamma   90.00
#
_symmetry.space_group_name_H-M   'P 1'
#
loop_
_entity.id
_entity.type
_entity.pdbx_description
1 polymer ?
#
loop_
_entity_poly.entity_id
_entity_poly.type
_entity_poly.pdbx_seq_one_letter_code
_entity_poly.pdbx_strand_id
1 'polypeptide(L)'
;MNVNGRHYRTIWLKEPEHRTVQIINQQALPFKFEVLDLHTVEDVCKAIKDMYVRGAGLIGATAAFGTYLAALKASDKSFNDDMASAAGMLKNTRPTASNLAWAADRMAAVEYSGTLKQKIEKARLEAQAIADEDAEYCRRIGLHGLEIIKKIAQKKKNGEPVRILTHCNAGWLAFVDYGSALSPVYAAFDEGINVHVWVDETRPRNQGAFLTAWELVQHRVSHDLIPDNAGGHLMQHGLVDMVITGADRVTRQGDAANKIGTYLKALAARENNVPFYLALPSSTFDFAMRDGLKEIPIEERDASEVRFIAGKTTEGAIETVQVCPDTTTARNWGFDVTPARYISGLITERGICRANEKDILALYPEYASGPQPGPESEGYVKYTTVHTRAPAVDARHWAELNDARTQLFRLGVLGVNSQGIGFGNVSIRFRREEFLVSGTATGTMPELTPAEYCLVKSFDFVQNRIVSIGPIQASSEAMTHGAVYRSCPKANCVMHIHSGAIYNGMIRDGCLATDKNAAYGTPDIAISLAERVKELGTDEGAVYMAGHDEGVIVWGPTVERALKIIQSLVDRYGG
;
A
#
# COMPACT_ATOMS: atom_id res chain seq x y z
N MET A 1 21.43 -12.33 -9.73
CA MET A 1 22.36 -11.89 -10.80
C MET A 1 23.78 -12.35 -10.50
N ASN A 2 24.60 -12.56 -11.54
CA ASN A 2 25.99 -12.97 -11.37
C ASN A 2 26.93 -11.77 -11.29
N VAL A 3 27.78 -11.74 -10.25
CA VAL A 3 28.86 -10.77 -10.10
C VAL A 3 30.16 -11.55 -10.08
N ASN A 4 31.05 -11.29 -11.01
CA ASN A 4 32.33 -12.04 -11.16
C ASN A 4 32.14 -13.56 -11.18
N GLY A 5 31.08 -14.06 -11.82
CA GLY A 5 30.78 -15.48 -11.96
C GLY A 5 30.10 -16.16 -10.77
N ARG A 6 29.82 -15.42 -9.70
CA ARG A 6 29.05 -15.89 -8.54
C ARG A 6 27.66 -15.24 -8.52
N HIS A 7 26.60 -16.06 -8.32
CA HIS A 7 25.24 -15.55 -8.13
C HIS A 7 25.10 -14.89 -6.76
N TYR A 8 24.49 -13.70 -6.73
CA TYR A 8 24.12 -12.96 -5.52
C TYR A 8 22.66 -12.56 -5.58
N ARG A 9 21.98 -12.64 -4.47
CA ARG A 9 20.82 -11.81 -4.15
C ARG A 9 21.31 -10.47 -3.59
N THR A 10 20.45 -9.48 -3.54
CA THR A 10 20.81 -8.16 -2.96
C THR A 10 20.77 -8.16 -1.44
N ILE A 11 20.00 -9.09 -0.86
CA ILE A 11 19.86 -9.34 0.58
C ILE A 11 19.69 -10.83 0.84
N TRP A 12 20.32 -11.36 1.86
CA TRP A 12 20.22 -12.76 2.29
C TRP A 12 20.63 -12.96 3.74
N LEU A 13 20.25 -14.09 4.33
CA LEU A 13 20.75 -14.54 5.64
C LEU A 13 22.11 -15.22 5.48
N LYS A 14 23.06 -14.85 6.32
CA LYS A 14 24.41 -15.46 6.36
C LYS A 14 24.33 -16.87 6.93
N GLU A 15 24.78 -17.84 6.15
CA GLU A 15 24.89 -19.23 6.56
C GLU A 15 26.10 -19.45 7.51
N PRO A 16 26.07 -20.46 8.40
CA PRO A 16 24.97 -21.38 8.67
C PRO A 16 24.04 -20.92 9.82
N GLU A 17 24.41 -19.86 10.58
CA GLU A 17 23.71 -19.50 11.81
C GLU A 17 22.41 -18.70 11.57
N HIS A 18 22.23 -18.13 10.38
CA HIS A 18 21.09 -17.29 9.99
C HIS A 18 20.79 -16.12 10.96
N ARG A 19 21.78 -15.62 11.69
CA ARG A 19 21.65 -14.56 12.69
C ARG A 19 22.11 -13.18 12.20
N THR A 20 22.65 -13.13 11.00
CA THR A 20 23.19 -11.93 10.36
C THR A 20 22.54 -11.78 9.00
N VAL A 21 22.06 -10.60 8.70
CA VAL A 21 21.54 -10.25 7.36
C VAL A 21 22.68 -9.62 6.56
N GLN A 22 22.90 -10.09 5.36
CA GLN A 22 23.91 -9.53 4.45
C GLN A 22 23.21 -8.74 3.34
N ILE A 23 23.76 -7.58 3.00
CA ILE A 23 23.30 -6.70 1.92
C ILE A 23 24.44 -6.28 1.02
N ILE A 24 24.13 -5.96 -0.24
CA ILE A 24 25.07 -5.28 -1.12
C ILE A 24 25.00 -3.78 -0.82
N ASN A 25 26.14 -3.16 -0.51
CA ASN A 25 26.24 -1.71 -0.30
C ASN A 25 26.13 -0.96 -1.64
N GLN A 26 24.94 -0.46 -1.95
CA GLN A 26 24.69 0.26 -3.21
C GLN A 26 25.30 1.66 -3.24
N GLN A 27 25.66 2.24 -2.09
CA GLN A 27 26.36 3.53 -2.06
C GLN A 27 27.82 3.40 -2.56
N ALA A 28 28.43 2.22 -2.42
CA ALA A 28 29.77 1.99 -2.91
C ALA A 28 29.85 1.75 -4.43
N LEU A 29 28.72 1.38 -5.06
CA LEU A 29 28.63 1.16 -6.50
C LEU A 29 28.63 2.49 -7.27
N PRO A 30 29.18 2.51 -8.50
CA PRO A 30 29.77 1.41 -9.27
C PRO A 30 31.25 1.15 -8.93
N PHE A 31 31.82 1.92 -8.00
CA PHE A 31 33.27 2.00 -7.79
C PHE A 31 33.83 0.84 -6.96
N LYS A 32 33.02 0.27 -6.06
CA LYS A 32 33.40 -0.86 -5.22
C LYS A 32 32.20 -1.79 -4.99
N PHE A 33 32.37 -3.09 -5.24
CA PHE A 33 31.41 -4.10 -4.81
C PHE A 33 31.73 -4.51 -3.37
N GLU A 34 30.78 -4.29 -2.45
CA GLU A 34 30.95 -4.51 -1.02
C GLU A 34 29.69 -5.11 -0.41
N VAL A 35 29.88 -6.10 0.45
CA VAL A 35 28.81 -6.74 1.22
C VAL A 35 28.92 -6.29 2.67
N LEU A 36 27.81 -5.84 3.26
CA LEU A 36 27.72 -5.41 4.65
C LEU A 36 26.91 -6.42 5.48
N ASP A 37 27.35 -6.63 6.71
CA ASP A 37 26.66 -7.45 7.71
C ASP A 37 25.77 -6.52 8.57
N LEU A 38 24.48 -6.85 8.73
CA LEU A 38 23.52 -6.18 9.60
C LEU A 38 23.15 -7.14 10.74
N HIS A 39 23.21 -6.66 11.97
CA HIS A 39 23.03 -7.48 13.18
C HIS A 39 21.82 -7.04 14.02
N THR A 40 21.27 -5.86 13.76
CA THR A 40 20.21 -5.24 14.58
C THR A 40 19.17 -4.56 13.70
N VAL A 41 18.00 -4.29 14.27
CA VAL A 41 16.97 -3.49 13.58
C VAL A 41 17.46 -2.06 13.30
N GLU A 42 18.30 -1.52 14.18
CA GLU A 42 18.92 -0.21 14.03
C GLU A 42 19.87 -0.17 12.81
N ASP A 43 20.67 -1.23 12.60
CA ASP A 43 21.52 -1.36 11.42
C ASP A 43 20.66 -1.36 10.14
N VAL A 44 19.53 -2.06 10.19
CA VAL A 44 18.58 -2.11 9.07
C VAL A 44 17.93 -0.75 8.83
N CYS A 45 17.48 -0.05 9.90
CA CYS A 45 16.95 1.30 9.79
C CYS A 45 17.97 2.26 9.15
N LYS A 46 19.24 2.17 9.58
CA LYS A 46 20.32 2.94 8.98
C LYS A 46 20.54 2.58 7.52
N ALA A 47 20.57 1.30 7.16
CA ALA A 47 20.76 0.85 5.79
C ALA A 47 19.68 1.35 4.83
N ILE A 48 18.42 1.43 5.28
CA ILE A 48 17.30 1.98 4.50
C ILE A 48 17.38 3.50 4.42
N LYS A 49 17.59 4.19 5.55
CA LYS A 49 17.62 5.65 5.63
C LYS A 49 18.78 6.24 4.82
N ASP A 50 19.96 5.69 4.99
CA ASP A 50 21.19 6.13 4.32
C ASP A 50 21.30 5.57 2.88
N MET A 51 20.32 4.76 2.44
CA MET A 51 20.27 4.16 1.11
C MET A 51 21.46 3.22 0.78
N TYR A 52 21.95 2.44 1.75
CA TYR A 52 22.78 1.27 1.44
C TYR A 52 21.99 0.23 0.65
N VAL A 53 20.66 0.21 0.88
CA VAL A 53 19.66 -0.48 0.08
C VAL A 53 18.60 0.51 -0.38
N ARG A 54 18.03 0.32 -1.58
CA ARG A 54 17.00 1.17 -2.18
C ARG A 54 16.17 0.36 -3.19
N GLY A 55 15.05 0.92 -3.63
CA GLY A 55 14.10 0.25 -4.52
C GLY A 55 12.98 -0.43 -3.75
N ALA A 56 11.78 -0.46 -4.36
CA ALA A 56 10.56 -0.83 -3.67
C ALA A 56 10.62 -2.25 -3.07
N GLY A 57 10.96 -3.27 -3.86
CA GLY A 57 11.01 -4.66 -3.39
C GLY A 57 12.09 -4.89 -2.35
N LEU A 58 13.31 -4.37 -2.61
CA LEU A 58 14.43 -4.58 -1.69
C LEU A 58 14.20 -3.95 -0.31
N ILE A 59 13.65 -2.73 -0.22
CA ILE A 59 13.38 -2.13 1.09
C ILE A 59 12.28 -2.87 1.86
N GLY A 60 11.32 -3.48 1.16
CA GLY A 60 10.33 -4.38 1.77
C GLY A 60 10.98 -5.63 2.38
N ALA A 61 11.77 -6.36 1.60
CA ALA A 61 12.52 -7.53 2.09
C ALA A 61 13.48 -7.15 3.23
N THR A 62 14.13 -5.97 3.13
CA THR A 62 15.03 -5.47 4.18
C THR A 62 14.28 -5.20 5.47
N ALA A 63 13.08 -4.62 5.42
CA ALA A 63 12.23 -4.41 6.59
C ALA A 63 11.79 -5.74 7.22
N ALA A 64 11.44 -6.74 6.40
CA ALA A 64 11.09 -8.07 6.90
C ALA A 64 12.26 -8.73 7.66
N PHE A 65 13.46 -8.70 7.09
CA PHE A 65 14.65 -9.21 7.79
C PHE A 65 15.02 -8.36 9.01
N GLY A 66 14.77 -7.04 9.00
CA GLY A 66 14.95 -6.17 10.18
C GLY A 66 14.03 -6.57 11.33
N THR A 67 12.77 -6.89 11.03
CA THR A 67 11.83 -7.42 12.01
C THR A 67 12.27 -8.79 12.54
N TYR A 68 12.81 -9.66 11.68
CA TYR A 68 13.43 -10.93 12.13
C TYR A 68 14.64 -10.71 13.06
N LEU A 69 15.51 -9.73 12.77
CA LEU A 69 16.64 -9.42 13.68
C LEU A 69 16.15 -8.93 15.05
N ALA A 70 15.02 -8.21 15.11
CA ALA A 70 14.37 -7.88 16.38
C ALA A 70 13.88 -9.14 17.12
N ALA A 71 13.27 -10.09 16.40
CA ALA A 71 12.82 -11.36 16.98
C ALA A 71 13.96 -12.15 17.65
N LEU A 72 15.18 -12.09 17.10
CA LEU A 72 16.36 -12.74 17.69
C LEU A 72 16.77 -12.18 19.05
N LYS A 73 16.38 -10.95 19.36
CA LYS A 73 16.70 -10.24 20.61
C LYS A 73 15.52 -10.20 21.59
N ALA A 74 14.32 -10.50 21.11
CA ALA A 74 13.10 -10.44 21.90
C ALA A 74 13.09 -11.48 23.01
N SER A 75 12.44 -11.16 24.14
CA SER A 75 12.12 -12.12 25.19
C SER A 75 10.78 -12.77 24.89
N ASP A 76 10.52 -13.95 25.49
CA ASP A 76 9.23 -14.64 25.32
C ASP A 76 8.04 -13.80 25.82
N LYS A 77 8.24 -12.99 26.85
CA LYS A 77 7.21 -12.15 27.46
C LYS A 77 6.87 -10.91 26.64
N SER A 78 7.87 -10.29 26.01
CA SER A 78 7.73 -9.03 25.25
C SER A 78 7.71 -9.24 23.74
N PHE A 79 7.68 -10.49 23.27
CA PHE A 79 7.91 -10.82 21.84
C PHE A 79 7.05 -10.00 20.88
N ASN A 80 5.73 -9.95 21.11
CA ASN A 80 4.81 -9.23 20.22
C ASN A 80 5.03 -7.70 20.29
N ASP A 81 5.32 -7.17 21.48
CA ASP A 81 5.60 -5.74 21.67
C ASP A 81 6.93 -5.35 21.01
N ASP A 82 7.96 -6.20 21.13
CA ASP A 82 9.26 -6.00 20.48
C ASP A 82 9.12 -6.02 18.94
N MET A 83 8.30 -6.95 18.40
CA MET A 83 8.00 -7.04 16.97
C MET A 83 7.22 -5.80 16.47
N ALA A 84 6.22 -5.35 17.22
CA ALA A 84 5.44 -4.15 16.88
C ALA A 84 6.31 -2.88 16.92
N SER A 85 7.18 -2.76 17.93
CA SER A 85 8.14 -1.67 18.05
C SER A 85 9.11 -1.63 16.87
N ALA A 86 9.69 -2.78 16.51
CA ALA A 86 10.58 -2.90 15.36
C ALA A 86 9.88 -2.51 14.03
N ALA A 87 8.65 -2.98 13.82
CA ALA A 87 7.85 -2.59 12.67
C ALA A 87 7.62 -1.07 12.62
N GLY A 88 7.32 -0.44 13.75
CA GLY A 88 7.17 1.01 13.87
C GLY A 88 8.45 1.77 13.54
N MET A 89 9.61 1.32 14.07
CA MET A 89 10.91 1.92 13.77
C MET A 89 11.24 1.86 12.27
N LEU A 90 11.00 0.71 11.65
CA LEU A 90 11.26 0.49 10.23
C LEU A 90 10.36 1.38 9.35
N LYS A 91 9.07 1.45 9.62
CA LYS A 91 8.12 2.33 8.89
C LYS A 91 8.54 3.80 8.93
N ASN A 92 9.04 4.26 10.07
CA ASN A 92 9.48 5.65 10.27
C ASN A 92 10.76 6.00 9.49
N THR A 93 11.49 5.02 8.94
CA THR A 93 12.69 5.29 8.13
C THR A 93 12.35 5.93 6.78
N ARG A 94 11.22 5.52 6.17
CA ARG A 94 10.71 6.06 4.89
C ARG A 94 9.18 5.98 4.84
N PRO A 95 8.46 6.95 5.41
CA PRO A 95 7.00 6.92 5.54
C PRO A 95 6.23 6.82 4.22
N THR A 96 6.83 7.29 3.10
CA THR A 96 6.22 7.26 1.76
C THR A 96 6.38 5.93 1.02
N ALA A 97 7.18 4.99 1.56
CA ALA A 97 7.50 3.72 0.90
C ALA A 97 6.46 2.63 1.21
N SER A 98 5.52 2.40 0.30
CA SER A 98 4.43 1.42 0.47
C SER A 98 4.92 -0.01 0.71
N ASN A 99 5.90 -0.49 -0.03
CA ASN A 99 6.45 -1.84 0.12
C ASN A 99 7.10 -2.10 1.49
N LEU A 100 7.71 -1.07 2.07
CA LEU A 100 8.29 -1.16 3.41
C LEU A 100 7.19 -1.33 4.46
N ALA A 101 6.16 -0.49 4.40
CA ALA A 101 5.02 -0.58 5.30
C ALA A 101 4.31 -1.93 5.16
N TRP A 102 4.04 -2.37 3.92
CA TRP A 102 3.42 -3.67 3.63
C TRP A 102 4.21 -4.84 4.25
N ALA A 103 5.53 -4.89 4.07
CA ALA A 103 6.35 -5.97 4.63
C ALA A 103 6.36 -5.96 6.16
N ALA A 104 6.49 -4.77 6.78
CA ALA A 104 6.44 -4.62 8.24
C ALA A 104 5.08 -5.05 8.81
N ASP A 105 3.97 -4.69 8.14
CA ASP A 105 2.61 -5.09 8.52
C ASP A 105 2.40 -6.59 8.35
N ARG A 106 2.88 -7.18 7.26
CA ARG A 106 2.82 -8.62 7.03
C ARG A 106 3.58 -9.39 8.11
N MET A 107 4.77 -8.94 8.50
CA MET A 107 5.53 -9.51 9.62
C MET A 107 4.78 -9.38 10.96
N ALA A 108 4.12 -8.25 11.21
CA ALA A 108 3.34 -8.04 12.43
C ALA A 108 2.04 -8.86 12.46
N ALA A 109 1.48 -9.20 11.32
CA ALA A 109 0.25 -10.01 11.20
C ALA A 109 0.48 -11.52 11.42
N VAL A 110 1.74 -11.97 11.50
CA VAL A 110 2.05 -13.39 11.78
C VAL A 110 1.61 -13.75 13.19
N GLU A 111 0.86 -14.82 13.34
CA GLU A 111 0.50 -15.37 14.66
C GLU A 111 1.72 -16.06 15.28
N TYR A 112 2.40 -15.37 16.18
CA TYR A 112 3.56 -15.87 16.91
C TYR A 112 3.14 -16.69 18.12
N SER A 113 2.89 -17.99 17.92
CA SER A 113 2.51 -18.94 18.97
C SER A 113 3.60 -19.97 19.21
N GLY A 114 3.64 -20.54 20.43
CA GLY A 114 4.59 -21.58 20.84
C GLY A 114 5.76 -21.03 21.68
N THR A 115 6.85 -21.80 21.75
CA THR A 115 8.07 -21.42 22.47
C THR A 115 8.79 -20.29 21.76
N LEU A 116 9.65 -19.53 22.47
CA LEU A 116 10.45 -18.45 21.89
C LEU A 116 11.22 -18.90 20.64
N LYS A 117 11.80 -20.12 20.67
CA LYS A 117 12.50 -20.69 19.51
C LYS A 117 11.56 -20.83 18.30
N GLN A 118 10.33 -21.28 18.51
CA GLN A 118 9.32 -21.45 17.44
C GLN A 118 8.85 -20.09 16.90
N LYS A 119 8.69 -19.07 17.76
CA LYS A 119 8.34 -17.71 17.35
C LYS A 119 9.44 -17.10 16.46
N ILE A 120 10.70 -17.23 16.89
CA ILE A 120 11.86 -16.76 16.12
C ILE A 120 11.93 -17.45 14.76
N GLU A 121 11.72 -18.78 14.73
CA GLU A 121 11.75 -19.54 13.47
C GLU A 121 10.60 -19.14 12.52
N LYS A 122 9.40 -18.88 13.04
CA LYS A 122 8.29 -18.32 12.25
C LYS A 122 8.66 -16.97 11.64
N ALA A 123 9.27 -16.08 12.42
CA ALA A 123 9.71 -14.77 11.92
C ALA A 123 10.79 -14.91 10.82
N ARG A 124 11.72 -15.85 11.00
CA ARG A 124 12.74 -16.15 9.99
C ARG A 124 12.13 -16.65 8.67
N LEU A 125 11.21 -17.61 8.77
CA LEU A 125 10.55 -18.21 7.60
C LEU A 125 9.69 -17.18 6.86
N GLU A 126 8.97 -16.31 7.58
CA GLU A 126 8.15 -15.27 6.96
C GLU A 126 9.01 -14.21 6.26
N ALA A 127 10.11 -13.75 6.90
CA ALA A 127 11.04 -12.82 6.26
C ALA A 127 11.69 -13.41 5.00
N GLN A 128 12.05 -14.71 5.04
CA GLN A 128 12.56 -15.42 3.89
C GLN A 128 11.51 -15.56 2.79
N ALA A 129 10.24 -15.85 3.15
CA ALA A 129 9.15 -15.97 2.19
C ALA A 129 8.89 -14.63 1.46
N ILE A 130 8.92 -13.49 2.18
CA ILE A 130 8.80 -12.15 1.57
C ILE A 130 9.91 -11.92 0.54
N ALA A 131 11.15 -12.28 0.86
CA ALA A 131 12.28 -12.14 -0.06
C ALA A 131 12.18 -13.08 -1.27
N ASP A 132 11.75 -14.33 -1.07
CA ASP A 132 11.59 -15.32 -2.14
C ASP A 132 10.44 -14.98 -3.08
N GLU A 133 9.32 -14.44 -2.54
CA GLU A 133 8.20 -13.95 -3.33
C GLU A 133 8.60 -12.75 -4.20
N ASP A 134 9.35 -11.78 -3.65
CA ASP A 134 9.84 -10.62 -4.41
C ASP A 134 10.69 -11.08 -5.61
N ALA A 135 11.61 -12.00 -5.39
CA ALA A 135 12.45 -12.57 -6.46
C ALA A 135 11.62 -13.31 -7.51
N GLU A 136 10.63 -14.12 -7.10
CA GLU A 136 9.75 -14.86 -8.01
C GLU A 136 8.83 -13.92 -8.80
N TYR A 137 8.31 -12.86 -8.18
CA TYR A 137 7.52 -11.85 -8.88
C TYR A 137 8.34 -11.16 -9.97
N CYS A 138 9.56 -10.77 -9.65
CA CYS A 138 10.47 -10.16 -10.60
C CYS A 138 10.82 -11.11 -11.76
N ARG A 139 11.02 -12.40 -11.50
CA ARG A 139 11.24 -13.40 -12.54
C ARG A 139 10.04 -13.51 -13.49
N ARG A 140 8.79 -13.54 -12.96
CA ARG A 140 7.57 -13.58 -13.78
C ARG A 140 7.37 -12.31 -14.59
N ILE A 141 7.63 -11.13 -14.02
CA ILE A 141 7.63 -9.86 -14.75
C ILE A 141 8.57 -9.94 -15.95
N GLY A 142 9.76 -10.52 -15.76
CA GLY A 142 10.72 -10.77 -16.84
C GLY A 142 10.13 -11.58 -17.97
N LEU A 143 9.49 -12.70 -17.66
CA LEU A 143 8.87 -13.58 -18.65
C LEU A 143 7.71 -12.90 -19.41
N HIS A 144 6.86 -12.15 -18.70
CA HIS A 144 5.76 -11.43 -19.36
C HIS A 144 6.28 -10.31 -20.28
N GLY A 145 7.25 -9.52 -19.81
CA GLY A 145 7.84 -8.46 -20.61
C GLY A 145 8.67 -8.95 -21.80
N LEU A 146 9.28 -10.12 -21.68
CA LEU A 146 10.00 -10.81 -22.77
C LEU A 146 9.11 -11.00 -24.00
N GLU A 147 7.83 -11.33 -23.82
CA GLU A 147 6.89 -11.51 -24.93
C GLU A 147 6.64 -10.21 -25.72
N ILE A 148 6.77 -9.04 -25.07
CA ILE A 148 6.72 -7.74 -25.75
C ILE A 148 7.99 -7.55 -26.60
N ILE A 149 9.15 -7.82 -26.00
CA ILE A 149 10.46 -7.67 -26.67
C ILE A 149 10.54 -8.62 -27.87
N LYS A 150 10.08 -9.88 -27.76
CA LYS A 150 9.99 -10.83 -28.87
C LYS A 150 9.17 -10.30 -30.05
N LYS A 151 8.00 -9.70 -29.77
CA LYS A 151 7.14 -9.11 -30.82
C LYS A 151 7.80 -7.92 -31.52
N ILE A 152 8.62 -7.15 -30.82
CA ILE A 152 9.40 -6.06 -31.41
C ILE A 152 10.53 -6.65 -32.24
N ALA A 153 11.29 -7.61 -31.71
CA ALA A 153 12.41 -8.27 -32.38
C ALA A 153 12.01 -8.89 -33.73
N GLN A 154 10.82 -9.53 -33.80
CA GLN A 154 10.29 -10.11 -35.03
C GLN A 154 10.07 -9.08 -36.15
N LYS A 155 9.93 -7.79 -35.83
CA LYS A 155 9.77 -6.72 -36.79
C LYS A 155 11.08 -6.05 -37.22
N LYS A 156 12.19 -6.40 -36.56
CA LYS A 156 13.52 -5.87 -36.85
C LYS A 156 14.10 -6.54 -38.09
N LYS A 157 14.92 -5.79 -38.81
CA LYS A 157 15.76 -6.38 -39.87
C LYS A 157 16.85 -7.25 -39.24
N ASN A 158 17.34 -8.20 -39.99
CA ASN A 158 18.39 -9.11 -39.51
C ASN A 158 19.59 -8.37 -38.92
N GLY A 159 19.89 -8.67 -37.65
CA GLY A 159 21.02 -8.11 -36.93
C GLY A 159 20.75 -6.79 -36.18
N GLU A 160 19.63 -6.11 -36.43
CA GLU A 160 19.30 -4.89 -35.68
C GLU A 160 18.86 -5.20 -34.25
N PRO A 161 19.39 -4.48 -33.24
CA PRO A 161 18.96 -4.67 -31.86
C PRO A 161 17.56 -4.11 -31.60
N VAL A 162 16.85 -4.69 -30.63
CA VAL A 162 15.71 -4.01 -29.98
C VAL A 162 16.29 -2.94 -29.05
N ARG A 163 15.98 -1.67 -29.33
CA ARG A 163 16.51 -0.52 -28.60
C ARG A 163 15.52 -0.10 -27.52
N ILE A 164 15.93 -0.25 -26.27
CA ILE A 164 15.10 -0.04 -25.09
C ILE A 164 15.65 1.16 -24.31
N LEU A 165 14.81 2.17 -24.03
CA LEU A 165 15.16 3.25 -23.13
C LEU A 165 14.67 2.93 -21.72
N THR A 166 15.53 3.16 -20.72
CA THR A 166 15.14 3.02 -19.31
C THR A 166 15.61 4.21 -18.48
N HIS A 167 14.93 4.45 -17.36
CA HIS A 167 15.20 5.56 -16.45
C HIS A 167 15.26 5.08 -15.01
N CYS A 168 16.17 5.61 -14.19
CA CYS A 168 16.48 5.20 -12.84
C CYS A 168 17.10 3.79 -12.78
N ASN A 169 16.93 3.11 -11.68
CA ASN A 169 17.27 1.71 -11.52
C ASN A 169 16.07 0.93 -10.97
N ALA A 170 15.50 0.11 -11.82
CA ALA A 170 14.50 -0.90 -11.47
C ALA A 170 14.95 -2.29 -11.98
N GLY A 171 16.25 -2.52 -11.89
CA GLY A 171 16.89 -3.79 -12.14
C GLY A 171 17.02 -4.61 -10.85
N TRP A 172 17.93 -5.57 -10.87
CA TRP A 172 18.22 -6.48 -9.77
C TRP A 172 18.51 -5.78 -8.44
N LEU A 173 19.29 -4.67 -8.47
CA LEU A 173 19.64 -3.92 -7.26
C LEU A 173 18.44 -3.22 -6.56
N ALA A 174 17.30 -3.10 -7.23
CA ALA A 174 16.08 -2.51 -6.64
C ALA A 174 15.17 -3.54 -5.95
N PHE A 175 15.47 -4.83 -6.08
CA PHE A 175 14.69 -5.99 -5.64
C PHE A 175 15.62 -7.02 -4.99
N VAL A 176 15.07 -8.17 -4.61
CA VAL A 176 15.88 -9.26 -4.05
C VAL A 176 16.68 -9.96 -5.15
N ASP A 177 16.05 -10.18 -6.31
CA ASP A 177 16.70 -10.74 -7.50
C ASP A 177 15.91 -10.35 -8.77
N TYR A 178 16.50 -10.53 -9.97
CA TYR A 178 15.97 -10.29 -11.32
C TYR A 178 15.63 -8.82 -11.64
N GLY A 179 15.02 -8.06 -10.72
CA GLY A 179 14.52 -6.71 -11.00
C GLY A 179 13.14 -6.70 -11.67
N SER A 180 12.56 -5.52 -11.86
CA SER A 180 11.29 -5.38 -12.58
C SER A 180 11.49 -4.89 -14.03
N ALA A 181 11.95 -3.64 -14.25
CA ALA A 181 12.12 -3.10 -15.60
C ALA A 181 13.25 -3.74 -16.40
N LEU A 182 14.33 -4.16 -15.75
CA LEU A 182 15.44 -4.82 -16.44
C LEU A 182 15.26 -6.34 -16.55
N SER A 183 14.38 -6.95 -15.77
CA SER A 183 14.13 -8.40 -15.85
C SER A 183 13.72 -8.87 -17.26
N PRO A 184 12.82 -8.17 -18.00
CA PRO A 184 12.53 -8.50 -19.40
C PRO A 184 13.76 -8.37 -20.33
N VAL A 185 14.64 -7.40 -20.06
CA VAL A 185 15.87 -7.19 -20.83
C VAL A 185 16.84 -8.36 -20.63
N TYR A 186 17.03 -8.78 -19.37
CA TYR A 186 17.88 -9.95 -19.06
C TYR A 186 17.31 -11.22 -19.67
N ALA A 187 16.01 -11.45 -19.53
CA ALA A 187 15.35 -12.61 -20.11
C ALA A 187 15.46 -12.63 -21.65
N ALA A 188 15.37 -11.48 -22.32
CA ALA A 188 15.55 -11.39 -23.76
C ALA A 188 17.00 -11.66 -24.18
N PHE A 189 17.98 -11.11 -23.45
CA PHE A 189 19.38 -11.34 -23.70
C PHE A 189 19.76 -12.82 -23.50
N ASP A 190 19.28 -13.46 -22.43
CA ASP A 190 19.54 -14.85 -22.11
C ASP A 190 18.92 -15.81 -23.16
N GLU A 191 17.81 -15.41 -23.82
CA GLU A 191 17.26 -16.12 -25.00
C GLU A 191 17.97 -15.80 -26.32
N GLY A 192 19.04 -15.00 -26.30
CA GLY A 192 19.84 -14.66 -27.49
C GLY A 192 19.22 -13.58 -28.37
N ILE A 193 18.23 -12.83 -27.90
CA ILE A 193 17.69 -11.68 -28.61
C ILE A 193 18.68 -10.53 -28.54
N ASN A 194 19.04 -9.94 -29.69
CA ASN A 194 19.89 -8.76 -29.73
C ASN A 194 19.15 -7.56 -29.14
N VAL A 195 19.57 -7.11 -27.96
CA VAL A 195 19.01 -5.94 -27.27
C VAL A 195 20.09 -4.91 -27.02
N HIS A 196 19.69 -3.63 -27.05
CA HIS A 196 20.54 -2.50 -26.69
C HIS A 196 19.78 -1.55 -25.78
N VAL A 197 20.38 -1.13 -24.67
CA VAL A 197 19.72 -0.32 -23.65
C VAL A 197 20.29 1.11 -23.62
N TRP A 198 19.44 2.10 -23.85
CA TRP A 198 19.72 3.50 -23.54
C TRP A 198 19.46 3.73 -22.07
N VAL A 199 20.48 4.08 -21.31
CA VAL A 199 20.40 4.27 -19.87
C VAL A 199 20.46 5.76 -19.55
N ASP A 200 19.33 6.34 -19.10
CA ASP A 200 19.36 7.69 -18.53
C ASP A 200 20.26 7.73 -17.30
N GLU A 201 21.14 8.73 -17.17
CA GLU A 201 22.02 8.88 -15.99
C GLU A 201 21.23 8.99 -14.68
N THR A 202 20.05 9.57 -14.72
CA THR A 202 19.09 9.74 -13.62
C THR A 202 19.60 10.67 -12.51
N ARG A 203 19.74 11.96 -12.85
CA ARG A 203 20.01 12.99 -11.86
C ARG A 203 18.86 13.08 -10.83
N PRO A 204 19.13 13.53 -9.55
CA PRO A 204 20.43 13.97 -9.04
C PRO A 204 21.36 12.84 -8.54
N ARG A 205 20.82 11.64 -8.16
CA ARG A 205 21.61 10.57 -7.52
C ARG A 205 22.29 9.62 -8.51
N ASN A 206 22.08 9.78 -9.79
CA ASN A 206 22.71 9.01 -10.85
C ASN A 206 22.46 7.49 -10.75
N GLN A 207 21.22 7.07 -10.34
CA GLN A 207 20.92 5.63 -10.22
C GLN A 207 21.04 4.88 -11.55
N GLY A 208 20.81 5.56 -12.68
CA GLY A 208 21.05 4.98 -13.99
C GLY A 208 22.54 4.75 -14.25
N ALA A 209 23.35 5.79 -14.07
CA ALA A 209 24.79 5.72 -14.29
C ALA A 209 25.49 4.79 -13.30
N PHE A 210 25.11 4.83 -12.01
CA PHE A 210 25.82 4.10 -10.96
C PHE A 210 25.35 2.65 -10.81
N LEU A 211 24.06 2.40 -10.99
CA LEU A 211 23.48 1.09 -10.70
C LEU A 211 23.04 0.37 -11.98
N THR A 212 22.22 0.99 -12.82
CA THR A 212 21.72 0.32 -14.04
C THR A 212 22.84 -0.02 -15.02
N ALA A 213 23.73 0.91 -15.31
CA ALA A 213 24.86 0.65 -16.19
C ALA A 213 25.78 -0.42 -15.59
N TRP A 214 26.02 -0.40 -14.26
CA TRP A 214 26.81 -1.43 -13.59
C TRP A 214 26.17 -2.83 -13.70
N GLU A 215 24.84 -2.95 -13.51
CA GLU A 215 24.14 -4.22 -13.67
C GLU A 215 24.26 -4.76 -15.11
N LEU A 216 24.04 -3.89 -16.10
CA LEU A 216 24.13 -4.27 -17.52
C LEU A 216 25.53 -4.73 -17.92
N VAL A 217 26.59 -4.10 -17.36
CA VAL A 217 27.97 -4.56 -17.50
C VAL A 217 28.14 -5.97 -16.93
N GLN A 218 27.62 -6.23 -15.71
CA GLN A 218 27.73 -7.57 -15.07
C GLN A 218 27.00 -8.64 -15.89
N HIS A 219 25.88 -8.32 -16.51
CA HIS A 219 25.10 -9.22 -17.35
C HIS A 219 25.55 -9.23 -18.83
N ARG A 220 26.52 -8.37 -19.20
CA ARG A 220 27.06 -8.23 -20.56
C ARG A 220 26.04 -7.76 -21.61
N VAL A 221 25.00 -7.07 -21.18
CA VAL A 221 24.01 -6.48 -22.07
C VAL A 221 24.55 -5.21 -22.70
N SER A 222 24.41 -5.07 -24.03
CA SER A 222 24.81 -3.86 -24.78
C SER A 222 24.02 -2.64 -24.29
N HIS A 223 24.72 -1.56 -23.96
CA HIS A 223 24.08 -0.33 -23.48
C HIS A 223 24.99 0.89 -23.67
N ASP A 224 24.35 2.06 -23.71
CA ASP A 224 25.01 3.37 -23.66
C ASP A 224 24.36 4.24 -22.57
N LEU A 225 25.20 4.96 -21.84
CA LEU A 225 24.79 5.96 -20.86
C LEU A 225 24.50 7.27 -21.57
N ILE A 226 23.33 7.87 -21.27
CA ILE A 226 22.89 9.14 -21.87
C ILE A 226 22.45 10.15 -20.79
N PRO A 227 22.55 11.47 -21.08
CA PRO A 227 21.92 12.47 -20.23
C PRO A 227 20.41 12.29 -20.17
N ASP A 228 19.78 12.64 -19.03
CA ASP A 228 18.35 12.46 -18.80
C ASP A 228 17.43 13.06 -19.86
N ASN A 229 17.85 14.14 -20.51
CA ASN A 229 17.07 14.83 -21.54
C ASN A 229 17.32 14.35 -22.97
N ALA A 230 18.25 13.40 -23.18
CA ALA A 230 18.56 12.86 -24.52
C ALA A 230 17.51 11.88 -25.04
N GLY A 231 16.73 11.25 -24.17
CA GLY A 231 15.73 10.23 -24.55
C GLY A 231 14.70 10.74 -25.57
N GLY A 232 14.23 11.97 -25.42
CA GLY A 232 13.32 12.59 -26.39
C GLY A 232 13.94 12.75 -27.78
N HIS A 233 15.21 13.17 -27.87
CA HIS A 233 15.96 13.26 -29.13
C HIS A 233 16.09 11.87 -29.80
N LEU A 234 16.43 10.83 -29.05
CA LEU A 234 16.55 9.47 -29.59
C LEU A 234 15.20 8.97 -30.15
N MET A 235 14.09 9.26 -29.46
CA MET A 235 12.75 8.88 -29.92
C MET A 235 12.38 9.59 -31.22
N GLN A 236 12.68 10.89 -31.37
CA GLN A 236 12.44 11.67 -32.58
C GLN A 236 13.19 11.10 -33.81
N HIS A 237 14.34 10.46 -33.58
CA HIS A 237 15.14 9.86 -34.64
C HIS A 237 14.88 8.35 -34.85
N GLY A 238 13.86 7.79 -34.25
CA GLY A 238 13.51 6.38 -34.38
C GLY A 238 14.55 5.42 -33.79
N LEU A 239 15.33 5.89 -32.80
CA LEU A 239 16.39 5.11 -32.14
C LEU A 239 15.91 4.42 -30.85
N VAL A 240 14.61 4.48 -30.54
CA VAL A 240 13.99 3.81 -29.40
C VAL A 240 12.77 3.02 -29.88
N ASP A 241 12.72 1.72 -29.57
CA ASP A 241 11.61 0.85 -29.93
C ASP A 241 10.57 0.73 -28.82
N MET A 242 11.01 0.88 -27.56
CA MET A 242 10.16 0.93 -26.39
C MET A 242 10.85 1.63 -25.22
N VAL A 243 10.07 2.21 -24.34
CA VAL A 243 10.53 2.66 -23.02
C VAL A 243 10.00 1.69 -21.97
N ILE A 244 10.87 1.31 -21.03
CA ILE A 244 10.48 0.51 -19.87
C ILE A 244 11.11 1.08 -18.60
N THR A 245 10.27 1.38 -17.60
CA THR A 245 10.73 1.85 -16.28
C THR A 245 10.06 1.04 -15.17
N GLY A 246 10.57 1.16 -13.95
CA GLY A 246 9.85 0.73 -12.75
C GLY A 246 8.76 1.72 -12.36
N ALA A 247 8.16 1.47 -11.20
CA ALA A 247 7.29 2.39 -10.50
C ALA A 247 7.53 2.28 -8.98
N ASP A 248 7.42 3.40 -8.27
CA ASP A 248 7.47 3.41 -6.80
C ASP A 248 6.07 3.27 -6.18
N ARG A 249 5.02 3.72 -6.90
CA ARG A 249 3.61 3.55 -6.53
C ARG A 249 2.72 3.66 -7.77
N VAL A 250 1.71 2.81 -7.86
CA VAL A 250 0.69 2.86 -8.93
C VAL A 250 -0.68 2.90 -8.31
N THR A 251 -1.52 3.84 -8.72
CA THR A 251 -2.89 3.95 -8.24
C THR A 251 -3.80 2.89 -8.85
N ARG A 252 -4.96 2.70 -8.26
CA ARG A 252 -6.03 1.85 -8.80
C ARG A 252 -6.42 2.20 -10.24
N GLN A 253 -6.34 3.48 -10.63
CA GLN A 253 -6.65 3.94 -11.99
C GLN A 253 -5.47 3.84 -12.95
N GLY A 254 -4.29 3.49 -12.46
CA GLY A 254 -3.10 3.29 -13.27
C GLY A 254 -2.17 4.50 -13.38
N ASP A 255 -2.43 5.62 -12.67
CA ASP A 255 -1.45 6.68 -12.52
C ASP A 255 -0.27 6.18 -11.72
N ALA A 256 0.94 6.55 -12.12
CA ALA A 256 2.14 5.99 -11.53
C ALA A 256 3.16 7.05 -11.10
N ALA A 257 3.60 6.98 -9.85
CA ALA A 257 4.77 7.72 -9.39
C ALA A 257 6.03 6.91 -9.62
N ASN A 258 7.04 7.57 -10.15
CA ASN A 258 8.38 7.00 -10.31
C ASN A 258 9.43 8.13 -10.22
N LYS A 259 10.69 7.77 -10.26
CA LYS A 259 11.82 8.72 -10.24
C LYS A 259 11.56 9.92 -11.14
N ILE A 260 11.86 11.14 -10.62
CA ILE A 260 11.72 12.40 -11.37
C ILE A 260 12.34 12.31 -12.75
N GLY A 261 11.60 12.74 -13.78
CA GLY A 261 11.96 12.61 -15.19
C GLY A 261 11.20 11.52 -15.94
N THR A 262 10.52 10.61 -15.24
CA THR A 262 9.71 9.53 -15.86
C THR A 262 8.54 10.10 -16.65
N TYR A 263 7.85 11.11 -16.13
CA TYR A 263 6.76 11.78 -16.84
C TYR A 263 7.22 12.44 -18.15
N LEU A 264 8.41 13.05 -18.17
CA LEU A 264 8.97 13.63 -19.40
C LEU A 264 9.24 12.57 -20.47
N LYS A 265 9.70 11.36 -20.07
CA LYS A 265 9.89 10.22 -21.00
C LYS A 265 8.56 9.72 -21.55
N ALA A 266 7.55 9.64 -20.73
CA ALA A 266 6.20 9.22 -21.16
C ALA A 266 5.58 10.21 -22.16
N LEU A 267 5.76 11.53 -21.95
CA LEU A 267 5.34 12.55 -22.90
C LEU A 267 6.07 12.43 -24.23
N ALA A 268 7.42 12.31 -24.21
CA ALA A 268 8.21 12.15 -25.41
C ALA A 268 7.86 10.86 -26.16
N ALA A 269 7.65 9.75 -25.44
CA ALA A 269 7.24 8.47 -26.00
C ALA A 269 5.88 8.58 -26.69
N ARG A 270 4.90 9.22 -26.06
CA ARG A 270 3.57 9.45 -26.65
C ARG A 270 3.62 10.24 -27.95
N GLU A 271 4.38 11.35 -27.97
CA GLU A 271 4.51 12.22 -29.15
C GLU A 271 5.17 11.49 -30.33
N ASN A 272 6.12 10.59 -30.04
CA ASN A 272 6.87 9.87 -31.08
C ASN A 272 6.31 8.46 -31.34
N ASN A 273 5.14 8.11 -30.82
CA ASN A 273 4.49 6.80 -30.98
C ASN A 273 5.36 5.62 -30.49
N VAL A 274 6.21 5.85 -29.51
CA VAL A 274 7.01 4.82 -28.84
C VAL A 274 6.20 4.25 -27.67
N PRO A 275 6.02 2.93 -27.55
CA PRO A 275 5.30 2.34 -26.41
C PRO A 275 6.06 2.53 -25.11
N PHE A 276 5.34 2.98 -24.06
CA PHE A 276 5.87 3.24 -22.73
C PHE A 276 5.26 2.25 -21.72
N TYR A 277 6.09 1.39 -21.15
CA TYR A 277 5.68 0.36 -20.19
C TYR A 277 6.24 0.64 -18.79
N LEU A 278 5.44 0.30 -17.79
CA LEU A 278 5.89 0.19 -16.40
C LEU A 278 5.93 -1.27 -15.98
N ALA A 279 7.03 -1.69 -15.37
CA ALA A 279 7.19 -3.05 -14.84
C ALA A 279 7.29 -3.01 -13.32
N LEU A 280 6.38 -3.70 -12.64
CA LEU A 280 6.21 -3.59 -11.20
C LEU A 280 5.53 -4.84 -10.60
N PRO A 281 5.88 -5.24 -9.36
CA PRO A 281 5.15 -6.27 -8.63
C PRO A 281 3.85 -5.72 -8.02
N SER A 282 2.94 -6.62 -7.64
CA SER A 282 1.65 -6.29 -7.00
C SER A 282 1.78 -5.41 -5.75
N SER A 283 2.86 -5.56 -4.99
CA SER A 283 3.15 -4.74 -3.79
C SER A 283 3.39 -3.25 -4.08
N THR A 284 3.54 -2.86 -5.35
CA THR A 284 3.68 -1.46 -5.77
C THR A 284 2.33 -0.77 -5.98
N PHE A 285 1.23 -1.54 -6.15
CA PHE A 285 -0.10 -0.94 -6.27
C PHE A 285 -0.59 -0.39 -4.93
N ASP A 286 -1.17 0.79 -4.99
CA ASP A 286 -1.98 1.38 -3.94
C ASP A 286 -3.43 1.43 -4.43
N PHE A 287 -4.18 0.37 -4.11
CA PHE A 287 -5.57 0.23 -4.54
C PHE A 287 -6.53 1.19 -3.84
N ALA A 288 -6.10 1.89 -2.79
CA ALA A 288 -6.88 2.93 -2.12
C ALA A 288 -6.87 4.24 -2.91
N MET A 289 -5.75 4.56 -3.57
CA MET A 289 -5.59 5.81 -4.33
C MET A 289 -6.20 5.71 -5.72
N ARG A 290 -6.85 6.80 -6.18
CA ARG A 290 -7.46 6.91 -7.50
C ARG A 290 -6.83 7.98 -8.38
N ASP A 291 -6.55 9.17 -7.85
CA ASP A 291 -5.96 10.31 -8.57
C ASP A 291 -4.51 10.49 -8.15
N GLY A 292 -3.58 9.96 -8.97
CA GLY A 292 -2.16 9.98 -8.62
C GLY A 292 -1.58 11.39 -8.46
N LEU A 293 -2.09 12.37 -9.21
CA LEU A 293 -1.61 13.75 -9.13
C LEU A 293 -2.00 14.45 -7.82
N LYS A 294 -3.13 14.09 -7.24
CA LYS A 294 -3.62 14.70 -5.99
C LYS A 294 -3.25 13.92 -4.75
N GLU A 295 -3.22 12.59 -4.84
CA GLU A 295 -3.15 11.71 -3.68
C GLU A 295 -1.75 11.18 -3.40
N ILE A 296 -0.88 11.00 -4.44
CA ILE A 296 0.48 10.51 -4.20
C ILE A 296 1.35 11.63 -3.63
N PRO A 297 1.84 11.51 -2.39
CA PRO A 297 2.74 12.50 -1.81
C PRO A 297 4.11 12.45 -2.51
N ILE A 298 4.58 13.59 -3.01
CA ILE A 298 5.89 13.70 -3.65
C ILE A 298 6.92 14.21 -2.63
N GLU A 299 7.90 13.38 -2.33
CA GLU A 299 9.00 13.69 -1.42
C GLU A 299 9.90 14.79 -2.02
N GLU A 300 10.11 15.89 -1.29
CA GLU A 300 11.17 16.84 -1.57
C GLU A 300 12.40 16.46 -0.74
N ARG A 301 13.49 16.15 -1.41
CA ARG A 301 14.72 15.64 -0.83
C ARG A 301 15.74 16.75 -0.60
N ASP A 302 16.85 16.39 0.06
CA ASP A 302 17.93 17.35 0.34
C ASP A 302 18.49 17.97 -0.95
N ALA A 303 18.59 19.29 -0.95
CA ALA A 303 19.11 20.09 -2.09
C ALA A 303 20.58 19.78 -2.39
N SER A 304 21.35 19.27 -1.43
CA SER A 304 22.75 18.88 -1.62
C SER A 304 22.91 17.80 -2.70
N GLU A 305 21.92 16.90 -2.84
CA GLU A 305 21.95 15.88 -3.89
C GLU A 305 21.97 16.49 -5.31
N VAL A 306 21.38 17.67 -5.51
CA VAL A 306 21.41 18.42 -6.79
C VAL A 306 22.70 19.21 -6.95
N ARG A 307 23.19 19.79 -5.85
CA ARG A 307 24.35 20.69 -5.85
C ARG A 307 25.69 19.96 -5.93
N PHE A 308 25.73 18.70 -5.50
CA PHE A 308 26.95 17.90 -5.44
C PHE A 308 26.80 16.62 -6.26
N ILE A 309 27.91 16.12 -6.80
CA ILE A 309 27.99 14.86 -7.51
C ILE A 309 29.23 14.09 -7.09
N ALA A 310 29.07 12.81 -6.83
CA ALA A 310 30.20 11.91 -6.60
C ALA A 310 30.76 11.40 -7.94
N GLY A 311 32.06 11.24 -8.02
CA GLY A 311 32.73 10.69 -9.20
C GLY A 311 34.11 10.12 -8.87
N LYS A 312 34.69 9.44 -9.86
CA LYS A 312 36.05 8.90 -9.77
C LYS A 312 36.99 9.77 -10.58
N THR A 313 38.05 10.27 -9.95
CA THR A 313 39.08 11.06 -10.62
C THR A 313 39.92 10.20 -11.58
N THR A 314 40.69 10.85 -12.43
CA THR A 314 41.64 10.16 -13.32
C THR A 314 42.70 9.40 -12.55
N GLU A 315 43.02 9.85 -11.33
CA GLU A 315 43.97 9.20 -10.41
C GLU A 315 43.34 8.04 -9.62
N GLY A 316 42.01 7.85 -9.77
CA GLY A 316 41.27 6.74 -9.15
C GLY A 316 40.66 7.06 -7.79
N ALA A 317 40.78 8.29 -7.28
CA ALA A 317 40.13 8.72 -6.04
C ALA A 317 38.63 8.90 -6.27
N ILE A 318 37.81 8.61 -5.24
CA ILE A 318 36.38 8.91 -5.25
C ILE A 318 36.18 10.23 -4.52
N GLU A 319 35.66 11.22 -5.24
CA GLU A 319 35.44 12.57 -4.71
C GLU A 319 34.01 13.03 -4.95
N THR A 320 33.53 13.90 -4.07
CA THR A 320 32.25 14.59 -4.24
C THR A 320 32.52 16.05 -4.52
N VAL A 321 32.07 16.52 -5.67
CA VAL A 321 32.33 17.89 -6.15
C VAL A 321 31.04 18.67 -6.27
N GLN A 322 31.13 19.98 -6.01
CA GLN A 322 30.04 20.92 -6.23
C GLN A 322 29.93 21.28 -7.72
N VAL A 323 28.70 21.31 -8.26
CA VAL A 323 28.44 21.54 -9.69
C VAL A 323 27.70 22.83 -9.97
N CYS A 324 27.53 23.70 -8.97
CA CYS A 324 26.89 25.02 -9.14
C CYS A 324 27.56 26.05 -8.23
N PRO A 325 27.37 27.37 -8.45
CA PRO A 325 27.90 28.40 -7.55
C PRO A 325 27.44 28.25 -6.10
N ASP A 326 28.26 28.67 -5.12
CA ASP A 326 28.01 28.50 -3.69
C ASP A 326 26.68 29.08 -3.21
N THR A 327 26.26 30.18 -3.79
CA THR A 327 25.02 30.88 -3.43
C THR A 327 23.78 30.38 -4.18
N THR A 328 23.91 29.39 -5.08
CA THR A 328 22.79 28.84 -5.84
C THR A 328 21.90 27.99 -4.92
N THR A 329 20.62 28.35 -4.85
CA THR A 329 19.61 27.51 -4.21
C THR A 329 19.21 26.37 -5.14
N ALA A 330 18.85 25.20 -4.58
CA ALA A 330 18.37 24.07 -5.34
C ALA A 330 17.10 23.50 -4.73
N ARG A 331 16.25 22.90 -5.57
CA ARG A 331 15.05 22.15 -5.18
C ARG A 331 15.18 20.74 -5.73
N ASN A 332 14.69 19.76 -5.00
CA ASN A 332 14.92 18.34 -5.31
C ASN A 332 13.67 17.50 -5.07
N TRP A 333 12.81 17.41 -6.07
CA TRP A 333 11.69 16.47 -6.03
C TRP A 333 12.17 15.06 -6.39
N GLY A 334 11.85 14.09 -5.54
CA GLY A 334 12.31 12.71 -5.73
C GLY A 334 11.61 11.97 -6.85
N PHE A 335 10.35 12.32 -7.11
CA PHE A 335 9.45 11.60 -8.01
C PHE A 335 8.60 12.57 -8.83
N ASP A 336 8.05 12.07 -9.95
CA ASP A 336 6.93 12.67 -10.67
C ASP A 336 5.82 11.64 -10.90
N VAL A 337 4.62 12.11 -11.22
CA VAL A 337 3.47 11.26 -11.52
C VAL A 337 3.21 11.23 -13.01
N THR A 338 3.23 10.04 -13.59
CA THR A 338 2.85 9.77 -14.97
C THR A 338 1.38 9.37 -15.00
N PRO A 339 0.48 10.19 -15.59
CA PRO A 339 -0.92 9.83 -15.78
C PRO A 339 -1.09 8.57 -16.64
N ALA A 340 -2.05 7.72 -16.27
CA ALA A 340 -2.36 6.44 -16.91
C ALA A 340 -2.49 6.53 -18.45
N ARG A 341 -3.02 7.63 -18.98
CA ARG A 341 -3.18 7.86 -20.43
C ARG A 341 -1.89 7.89 -21.23
N TYR A 342 -0.73 8.04 -20.59
CA TYR A 342 0.59 8.00 -21.23
C TYR A 342 1.27 6.64 -21.14
N ILE A 343 0.66 5.67 -20.41
CA ILE A 343 1.22 4.35 -20.15
C ILE A 343 0.57 3.35 -21.11
N SER A 344 1.38 2.72 -21.95
CA SER A 344 0.93 1.72 -22.93
C SER A 344 0.52 0.40 -22.25
N GLY A 345 1.13 0.06 -21.14
CA GLY A 345 0.78 -1.11 -20.36
C GLY A 345 1.62 -1.25 -19.08
N LEU A 346 1.07 -2.02 -18.14
CA LEU A 346 1.70 -2.44 -16.90
C LEU A 346 2.12 -3.91 -17.05
N ILE A 347 3.38 -4.20 -16.77
CA ILE A 347 3.94 -5.57 -16.78
C ILE A 347 4.07 -6.00 -15.33
N THR A 348 3.29 -6.99 -14.92
CA THR A 348 3.25 -7.48 -13.55
C THR A 348 3.58 -8.97 -13.47
N GLU A 349 3.76 -9.51 -12.28
CA GLU A 349 3.95 -10.96 -12.08
C GLU A 349 2.71 -11.79 -12.47
N ARG A 350 1.53 -11.16 -12.59
CA ARG A 350 0.27 -11.82 -12.98
C ARG A 350 -0.06 -11.70 -14.47
N GLY A 351 0.69 -10.88 -15.19
CA GLY A 351 0.47 -10.65 -16.62
C GLY A 351 0.66 -9.19 -17.00
N ILE A 352 0.23 -8.88 -18.22
CA ILE A 352 0.27 -7.53 -18.79
C ILE A 352 -1.15 -7.00 -18.88
N CYS A 353 -1.37 -5.77 -18.39
CA CYS A 353 -2.66 -5.08 -18.52
C CYS A 353 -2.49 -3.65 -18.97
N ARG A 354 -3.57 -2.99 -19.39
CA ARG A 354 -3.60 -1.55 -19.62
C ARG A 354 -3.60 -0.82 -18.27
N ALA A 355 -3.08 0.39 -18.27
CA ALA A 355 -3.11 1.26 -17.10
C ALA A 355 -4.52 1.88 -16.94
N ASN A 356 -5.47 1.10 -16.46
CA ASN A 356 -6.83 1.51 -16.12
C ASN A 356 -7.42 0.56 -15.06
N GLU A 357 -8.39 1.06 -14.31
CA GLU A 357 -8.99 0.32 -13.19
C GLU A 357 -9.55 -1.04 -13.60
N LYS A 358 -10.27 -1.12 -14.73
CA LYS A 358 -10.91 -2.36 -15.20
C LYS A 358 -9.89 -3.46 -15.46
N ASP A 359 -8.83 -3.15 -16.19
CA ASP A 359 -7.84 -4.14 -16.60
C ASP A 359 -6.91 -4.51 -15.45
N ILE A 360 -6.59 -3.56 -14.56
CA ILE A 360 -5.84 -3.80 -13.32
C ILE A 360 -6.62 -4.75 -12.42
N LEU A 361 -7.90 -4.47 -12.16
CA LEU A 361 -8.73 -5.32 -11.30
C LEU A 361 -9.06 -6.69 -11.93
N ALA A 362 -8.96 -6.84 -13.24
CA ALA A 362 -9.05 -8.15 -13.88
C ALA A 362 -7.87 -9.07 -13.52
N LEU A 363 -6.67 -8.50 -13.28
CA LEU A 363 -5.51 -9.24 -12.77
C LEU A 363 -5.52 -9.39 -11.24
N TYR A 364 -6.19 -8.47 -10.53
CA TYR A 364 -6.24 -8.38 -9.07
C TYR A 364 -7.69 -8.34 -8.56
N PRO A 365 -8.51 -9.39 -8.83
CA PRO A 365 -9.94 -9.40 -8.52
C PRO A 365 -10.23 -9.30 -7.01
N GLU A 366 -9.31 -9.67 -6.15
CA GLU A 366 -9.41 -9.53 -4.70
C GLU A 366 -9.54 -8.06 -4.24
N TYR A 367 -9.12 -7.10 -5.08
CA TYR A 367 -9.26 -5.66 -4.82
C TYR A 367 -10.47 -5.03 -5.56
N ALA A 368 -11.28 -5.83 -6.28
CA ALA A 368 -12.43 -5.31 -7.04
C ALA A 368 -13.51 -4.70 -6.14
N SER A 369 -13.66 -5.18 -4.92
CA SER A 369 -14.64 -4.70 -3.93
C SER A 369 -14.34 -3.32 -3.33
N GLY A 370 -13.37 -2.59 -3.86
CA GLY A 370 -12.95 -1.25 -3.39
C GLY A 370 -11.74 -1.29 -2.44
N PRO A 371 -11.12 -0.14 -2.18
CA PRO A 371 -10.02 -0.07 -1.24
C PRO A 371 -10.51 -0.49 0.15
N GLN A 372 -9.76 -1.39 0.81
CA GLN A 372 -9.87 -1.52 2.25
C GLN A 372 -9.36 -0.18 2.83
N PRO A 373 -10.15 0.52 3.64
CA PRO A 373 -9.72 1.79 4.24
C PRO A 373 -8.43 1.59 5.03
N GLY A 374 -7.50 2.55 4.99
CA GLY A 374 -6.28 2.51 5.79
C GLY A 374 -6.58 2.64 7.30
N PRO A 375 -5.61 2.37 8.19
CA PRO A 375 -5.82 2.36 9.65
C PRO A 375 -6.38 3.66 10.24
N GLU A 376 -6.21 4.79 9.55
CA GLU A 376 -6.71 6.10 9.98
C GLU A 376 -7.96 6.54 9.22
N SER A 377 -8.41 5.77 8.21
CA SER A 377 -9.58 6.12 7.40
C SER A 377 -10.87 5.57 8.00
N GLU A 378 -11.94 6.29 7.77
CA GLU A 378 -13.29 5.83 8.07
C GLU A 378 -13.59 4.49 7.35
N GLY A 379 -14.32 3.58 8.02
CA GLY A 379 -14.62 2.25 7.48
C GLY A 379 -13.53 1.19 7.68
N TYR A 380 -12.35 1.55 8.23
CA TYR A 380 -11.30 0.57 8.56
C TYR A 380 -11.65 -0.20 9.85
N VAL A 381 -11.55 -1.53 9.79
CA VAL A 381 -11.80 -2.42 10.95
C VAL A 381 -10.57 -2.42 11.85
N LYS A 382 -10.65 -1.73 13.00
CA LYS A 382 -9.56 -1.59 13.99
C LYS A 382 -9.59 -2.65 15.10
N TYR A 383 -10.56 -3.52 15.11
CA TYR A 383 -10.67 -4.62 16.08
C TYR A 383 -10.18 -5.95 15.49
N THR A 384 -9.77 -6.86 16.36
CA THR A 384 -9.46 -8.25 15.96
C THR A 384 -10.76 -8.96 15.56
N THR A 385 -10.83 -9.41 14.30
CA THR A 385 -12.00 -10.14 13.80
C THR A 385 -11.75 -11.64 13.79
N VAL A 386 -12.74 -12.40 14.29
CA VAL A 386 -12.84 -13.84 14.07
C VAL A 386 -14.11 -14.07 13.26
N HIS A 387 -13.94 -14.17 11.95
CA HIS A 387 -15.05 -14.32 11.02
C HIS A 387 -15.12 -15.73 10.46
N THR A 388 -16.31 -16.34 10.55
CA THR A 388 -16.60 -17.65 9.92
C THR A 388 -17.48 -17.40 8.69
N ARG A 389 -16.99 -17.76 7.52
CA ARG A 389 -17.79 -17.64 6.29
C ARG A 389 -18.95 -18.65 6.31
N ALA A 390 -20.16 -18.16 6.11
CA ALA A 390 -21.38 -18.96 6.10
C ALA A 390 -22.42 -18.34 5.15
N PRO A 391 -23.47 -19.08 4.75
CA PRO A 391 -24.59 -18.51 4.01
C PRO A 391 -25.25 -17.33 4.75
N ALA A 392 -25.92 -16.48 4.00
CA ALA A 392 -26.67 -15.35 4.52
C ALA A 392 -27.81 -15.77 5.46
N VAL A 393 -28.13 -14.90 6.42
CA VAL A 393 -29.29 -15.06 7.30
C VAL A 393 -30.59 -14.86 6.51
N ASP A 394 -31.66 -15.57 6.91
CA ASP A 394 -32.99 -15.48 6.29
C ASP A 394 -33.51 -14.03 6.20
N ALA A 395 -34.12 -13.69 5.10
CA ALA A 395 -34.67 -12.36 4.80
C ALA A 395 -35.62 -11.79 5.88
N ARG A 396 -36.33 -12.64 6.59
CA ARG A 396 -37.21 -12.25 7.71
C ARG A 396 -36.52 -11.45 8.81
N HIS A 397 -35.21 -11.55 8.91
CA HIS A 397 -34.42 -10.88 9.95
C HIS A 397 -33.76 -9.57 9.51
N TRP A 398 -33.73 -9.27 8.23
CA TRP A 398 -33.01 -8.09 7.71
C TRP A 398 -33.83 -7.21 6.75
N ALA A 399 -34.93 -7.68 6.19
CA ALA A 399 -35.68 -6.94 5.15
C ALA A 399 -36.09 -5.52 5.60
N GLU A 400 -36.71 -5.40 6.78
CA GLU A 400 -37.12 -4.11 7.35
C GLU A 400 -35.90 -3.20 7.61
N LEU A 401 -34.80 -3.76 8.11
CA LEU A 401 -33.56 -3.02 8.33
C LEU A 401 -32.97 -2.50 7.01
N ASN A 402 -33.03 -3.34 5.96
CA ASN A 402 -32.51 -2.96 4.63
C ASN A 402 -33.34 -1.86 3.97
N ASP A 403 -34.66 -1.90 4.12
CA ASP A 403 -35.54 -0.84 3.66
C ASP A 403 -35.22 0.50 4.35
N ALA A 404 -35.02 0.48 5.67
CA ALA A 404 -34.59 1.67 6.41
C ALA A 404 -33.21 2.15 5.98
N ARG A 405 -32.26 1.25 5.80
CA ARG A 405 -30.91 1.59 5.32
C ARG A 405 -30.96 2.25 3.93
N THR A 406 -31.79 1.76 3.02
CA THR A 406 -31.99 2.34 1.69
C THR A 406 -32.59 3.75 1.78
N GLN A 407 -33.50 4.01 2.73
CA GLN A 407 -34.00 5.34 3.00
C GLN A 407 -32.91 6.29 3.51
N LEU A 408 -32.04 5.84 4.44
CA LEU A 408 -30.91 6.64 4.94
C LEU A 408 -29.91 6.98 3.83
N PHE A 409 -29.68 6.03 2.91
CA PHE A 409 -28.86 6.29 1.73
C PHE A 409 -29.45 7.38 0.82
N ARG A 410 -30.76 7.35 0.59
CA ARG A 410 -31.48 8.39 -0.19
C ARG A 410 -31.49 9.75 0.50
N LEU A 411 -31.48 9.78 1.83
CA LEU A 411 -31.37 11.00 2.63
C LEU A 411 -29.94 11.57 2.65
N GLY A 412 -28.94 10.84 2.16
CA GLY A 412 -27.54 11.26 2.14
C GLY A 412 -26.85 11.22 3.51
N VAL A 413 -27.46 10.62 4.53
CA VAL A 413 -26.86 10.45 5.87
C VAL A 413 -26.14 9.11 6.05
N LEU A 414 -26.24 8.25 5.05
CA LEU A 414 -25.47 7.02 4.87
C LEU A 414 -25.09 6.96 3.39
N GLY A 415 -23.83 6.65 3.07
CA GLY A 415 -23.41 6.68 1.68
C GLY A 415 -21.90 6.71 1.48
N VAL A 416 -21.44 7.64 0.64
CA VAL A 416 -20.04 7.78 0.22
C VAL A 416 -19.61 9.23 0.41
N ASN A 417 -18.49 9.47 1.08
CA ASN A 417 -17.93 10.81 1.20
C ASN A 417 -17.22 11.26 -0.09
N SER A 418 -16.72 12.50 -0.11
CA SER A 418 -16.02 13.09 -1.27
C SER A 418 -14.75 12.34 -1.67
N GLN A 419 -14.22 11.48 -0.80
CA GLN A 419 -13.03 10.64 -1.03
C GLN A 419 -13.41 9.24 -1.54
N GLY A 420 -14.70 8.95 -1.74
CA GLY A 420 -15.17 7.64 -2.19
C GLY A 420 -15.21 6.57 -1.09
N ILE A 421 -15.08 6.96 0.18
CA ILE A 421 -15.15 6.05 1.33
C ILE A 421 -16.60 5.95 1.80
N GLY A 422 -17.07 4.70 1.97
CA GLY A 422 -18.41 4.44 2.46
C GLY A 422 -18.52 4.74 3.95
N PHE A 423 -19.57 5.46 4.35
CA PHE A 423 -19.88 5.79 5.74
C PHE A 423 -21.28 5.35 6.14
N GLY A 424 -21.47 5.19 7.43
CA GLY A 424 -22.72 4.77 8.04
C GLY A 424 -23.00 3.27 7.91
N ASN A 425 -23.71 2.73 8.86
CA ASN A 425 -24.09 1.33 8.94
C ASN A 425 -25.29 1.13 9.84
N VAL A 426 -25.95 -0.02 9.71
CA VAL A 426 -27.18 -0.33 10.42
C VAL A 426 -27.13 -1.73 11.00
N SER A 427 -27.78 -1.93 12.15
CA SER A 427 -27.91 -3.26 12.76
C SER A 427 -29.26 -3.50 13.41
N ILE A 428 -29.63 -4.76 13.56
CA ILE A 428 -30.82 -5.19 14.29
C ILE A 428 -30.46 -6.32 15.26
N ARG A 429 -31.00 -6.29 16.47
CA ARG A 429 -30.78 -7.34 17.48
C ARG A 429 -31.33 -8.67 17.00
N PHE A 430 -30.54 -9.72 17.13
CA PHE A 430 -30.93 -11.08 16.77
C PHE A 430 -31.33 -11.89 18.03
N ARG A 431 -30.44 -11.94 19.01
CA ARG A 431 -30.70 -12.59 20.33
C ARG A 431 -29.78 -11.98 21.38
N ARG A 432 -30.31 -11.53 22.52
CA ARG A 432 -29.51 -10.95 23.62
C ARG A 432 -28.52 -9.89 23.10
N GLU A 433 -27.22 -10.20 23.10
CA GLU A 433 -26.15 -9.33 22.57
C GLU A 433 -25.74 -9.70 21.13
N GLU A 434 -26.33 -10.75 20.52
CA GLU A 434 -26.11 -11.06 19.10
C GLU A 434 -26.94 -10.11 18.23
N PHE A 435 -26.35 -9.64 17.14
CA PHE A 435 -27.03 -8.71 16.22
C PHE A 435 -26.58 -8.91 14.77
N LEU A 436 -27.51 -8.72 13.85
CA LEU A 436 -27.22 -8.64 12.43
C LEU A 436 -26.78 -7.22 12.09
N VAL A 437 -25.70 -7.05 11.34
CA VAL A 437 -25.15 -5.76 10.95
C VAL A 437 -24.77 -5.76 9.46
N SER A 438 -24.91 -4.59 8.80
CA SER A 438 -24.35 -4.41 7.46
C SER A 438 -22.83 -4.60 7.49
N GLY A 439 -22.31 -5.26 6.46
CA GLY A 439 -20.90 -5.65 6.36
C GLY A 439 -19.97 -4.47 6.13
N THR A 440 -18.69 -4.71 6.28
CA THR A 440 -17.66 -3.71 5.97
C THR A 440 -17.71 -3.30 4.50
N ALA A 441 -17.36 -2.03 4.20
CA ALA A 441 -17.31 -1.45 2.86
C ALA A 441 -18.64 -1.47 2.05
N THR A 442 -19.80 -1.61 2.71
CA THR A 442 -21.11 -1.60 2.04
C THR A 442 -21.73 -0.21 1.90
N GLY A 443 -21.13 0.85 2.45
CA GLY A 443 -21.60 2.23 2.37
C GLY A 443 -21.74 2.76 0.95
N THR A 444 -20.94 2.25 0.00
CA THR A 444 -20.97 2.65 -1.42
C THR A 444 -22.16 2.09 -2.20
N MET A 445 -22.86 1.09 -1.66
CA MET A 445 -23.93 0.36 -2.37
C MET A 445 -25.29 1.00 -2.05
N PRO A 446 -26.09 1.46 -3.05
CA PRO A 446 -27.41 2.03 -2.81
C PRO A 446 -28.39 1.03 -2.18
N GLU A 447 -28.33 -0.22 -2.58
CA GLU A 447 -29.15 -1.32 -2.08
C GLU A 447 -28.27 -2.50 -1.72
N LEU A 448 -28.59 -3.19 -0.63
CA LEU A 448 -27.90 -4.39 -0.20
C LEU A 448 -28.76 -5.62 -0.40
N THR A 449 -28.10 -6.78 -0.55
CA THR A 449 -28.72 -8.11 -0.54
C THR A 449 -28.35 -8.83 0.76
N PRO A 450 -28.90 -10.01 1.04
CA PRO A 450 -28.48 -10.78 2.21
C PRO A 450 -26.97 -11.06 2.29
N ALA A 451 -26.28 -11.02 1.14
CA ALA A 451 -24.84 -11.28 1.07
C ALA A 451 -23.99 -10.18 1.73
N GLU A 452 -24.52 -8.98 1.90
CA GLU A 452 -23.86 -7.83 2.50
C GLU A 452 -24.16 -7.67 4.01
N TYR A 453 -24.75 -8.69 4.65
CA TYR A 453 -24.99 -8.71 6.09
C TYR A 453 -24.27 -9.87 6.76
N CYS A 454 -23.87 -9.66 8.02
CA CYS A 454 -23.33 -10.73 8.86
C CYS A 454 -23.92 -10.69 10.28
N LEU A 455 -23.88 -11.82 10.98
CA LEU A 455 -24.32 -11.96 12.36
C LEU A 455 -23.11 -11.85 13.28
N VAL A 456 -23.09 -10.84 14.15
CA VAL A 456 -22.16 -10.73 15.27
C VAL A 456 -22.64 -11.64 16.38
N LYS A 457 -21.78 -12.61 16.76
CA LYS A 457 -22.05 -13.62 17.79
C LYS A 457 -21.61 -13.19 19.17
N SER A 458 -20.51 -12.46 19.25
CA SER A 458 -19.99 -11.89 20.48
C SER A 458 -18.99 -10.76 20.18
N PHE A 459 -18.79 -9.89 21.16
CA PHE A 459 -17.82 -8.82 21.13
C PHE A 459 -17.22 -8.60 22.52
N ASP A 460 -15.96 -8.17 22.56
CA ASP A 460 -15.19 -7.93 23.79
C ASP A 460 -14.42 -6.62 23.67
N PHE A 461 -14.74 -5.64 24.52
CA PHE A 461 -14.08 -4.33 24.53
C PHE A 461 -12.65 -4.40 25.03
N VAL A 462 -12.35 -5.30 26.01
CA VAL A 462 -11.02 -5.43 26.61
C VAL A 462 -10.04 -6.05 25.62
N GLN A 463 -10.49 -7.11 24.92
CA GLN A 463 -9.68 -7.78 23.90
C GLN A 463 -9.75 -7.11 22.53
N ASN A 464 -10.55 -6.05 22.40
CA ASN A 464 -10.84 -5.40 21.11
C ASN A 464 -11.16 -6.43 20.02
N ARG A 465 -12.14 -7.30 20.26
CA ARG A 465 -12.40 -8.48 19.44
C ARG A 465 -13.89 -8.63 19.11
N ILE A 466 -14.18 -8.97 17.84
CA ILE A 466 -15.51 -9.35 17.37
C ILE A 466 -15.48 -10.76 16.77
N VAL A 467 -16.47 -11.57 17.13
CA VAL A 467 -16.74 -12.88 16.51
C VAL A 467 -17.99 -12.75 15.66
N SER A 468 -17.87 -13.03 14.36
CA SER A 468 -18.97 -12.91 13.41
C SER A 468 -19.07 -14.11 12.47
N ILE A 469 -20.28 -14.31 11.91
CA ILE A 469 -20.56 -15.38 10.95
C ILE A 469 -21.46 -14.85 9.82
N GLY A 470 -21.15 -15.18 8.58
CA GLY A 470 -21.93 -14.76 7.41
C GLY A 470 -21.12 -14.69 6.12
N PRO A 471 -21.71 -14.16 5.03
CA PRO A 471 -21.02 -14.03 3.75
C PRO A 471 -19.89 -12.98 3.76
N ILE A 472 -20.01 -11.95 4.60
CA ILE A 472 -19.14 -10.77 4.69
C ILE A 472 -18.75 -10.51 6.16
N GLN A 473 -17.62 -9.84 6.38
CA GLN A 473 -17.20 -9.41 7.73
C GLN A 473 -18.07 -8.25 8.26
N ALA A 474 -18.14 -8.12 9.59
CA ALA A 474 -18.88 -7.04 10.24
C ALA A 474 -18.28 -5.65 9.92
N SER A 475 -19.13 -4.62 9.93
CA SER A 475 -18.73 -3.22 9.79
C SER A 475 -17.69 -2.81 10.84
N SER A 476 -16.81 -1.88 10.50
CA SER A 476 -15.83 -1.26 11.41
C SER A 476 -16.45 -0.71 12.71
N GLU A 477 -17.72 -0.30 12.67
CA GLU A 477 -18.47 0.22 13.81
C GLU A 477 -19.29 -0.85 14.57
N ALA A 478 -19.13 -2.12 14.26
CA ALA A 478 -19.89 -3.18 14.94
C ALA A 478 -19.67 -3.19 16.47
N MET A 479 -18.52 -2.70 16.95
CA MET A 479 -18.23 -2.58 18.39
C MET A 479 -19.10 -1.51 19.06
N THR A 480 -19.33 -0.35 18.42
CA THR A 480 -20.19 0.73 18.92
C THR A 480 -21.66 0.29 18.93
N HIS A 481 -22.11 -0.47 17.92
CA HIS A 481 -23.44 -1.10 17.94
C HIS A 481 -23.59 -2.06 19.11
N GLY A 482 -22.58 -2.91 19.36
CA GLY A 482 -22.53 -3.81 20.52
C GLY A 482 -22.61 -3.06 21.85
N ALA A 483 -21.96 -1.89 21.95
CA ALA A 483 -22.02 -1.05 23.14
C ALA A 483 -23.45 -0.58 23.47
N VAL A 484 -24.21 -0.14 22.44
CA VAL A 484 -25.63 0.21 22.62
C VAL A 484 -26.45 -1.00 23.06
N TYR A 485 -26.32 -2.14 22.38
CA TYR A 485 -27.08 -3.34 22.73
C TYR A 485 -26.82 -3.85 24.14
N ARG A 486 -25.58 -3.74 24.62
CA ARG A 486 -25.21 -4.11 26.01
C ARG A 486 -25.75 -3.14 27.04
N SER A 487 -25.78 -1.84 26.71
CA SER A 487 -26.16 -0.78 27.66
C SER A 487 -27.66 -0.48 27.68
N CYS A 488 -28.39 -0.76 26.60
CA CYS A 488 -29.83 -0.62 26.47
C CYS A 488 -30.47 -1.94 26.02
N PRO A 489 -30.95 -2.80 26.97
CA PRO A 489 -31.55 -4.10 26.63
C PRO A 489 -32.79 -4.02 25.74
N LYS A 490 -33.49 -2.87 25.72
CA LYS A 490 -34.70 -2.64 24.91
C LYS A 490 -34.41 -2.10 23.52
N ALA A 491 -33.18 -1.65 23.25
CA ALA A 491 -32.77 -1.28 21.90
C ALA A 491 -32.75 -2.53 21.01
N ASN A 492 -33.53 -2.55 19.95
CA ASN A 492 -33.53 -3.61 18.96
C ASN A 492 -32.93 -3.17 17.62
N CYS A 493 -32.77 -1.88 17.39
CA CYS A 493 -32.14 -1.32 16.19
C CYS A 493 -31.12 -0.25 16.57
N VAL A 494 -29.97 -0.27 15.88
CA VAL A 494 -28.92 0.77 15.99
C VAL A 494 -28.53 1.19 14.58
N MET A 495 -28.45 2.52 14.36
CA MET A 495 -28.07 3.13 13.10
C MET A 495 -26.95 4.14 13.35
N HIS A 496 -25.85 3.99 12.63
CA HIS A 496 -24.76 4.96 12.59
C HIS A 496 -24.89 5.76 11.30
N ILE A 497 -24.98 7.07 11.43
CA ILE A 497 -25.13 8.01 10.32
C ILE A 497 -24.04 9.08 10.36
N HIS A 498 -23.79 9.71 9.22
CA HIS A 498 -22.92 10.87 9.11
C HIS A 498 -23.67 12.06 8.51
N SER A 499 -23.58 13.19 9.19
CA SER A 499 -24.10 14.46 8.71
C SER A 499 -23.46 15.61 9.50
N GLY A 500 -22.68 16.43 8.83
CA GLY A 500 -22.09 17.63 9.44
C GLY A 500 -23.13 18.59 9.98
N ALA A 501 -24.29 18.70 9.31
CA ALA A 501 -25.41 19.57 9.75
C ALA A 501 -26.00 19.06 11.07
N ILE A 502 -26.32 17.76 11.17
CA ILE A 502 -26.87 17.14 12.38
C ILE A 502 -25.83 17.18 13.51
N TYR A 503 -24.59 16.76 13.23
CA TYR A 503 -23.50 16.75 14.19
C TYR A 503 -23.27 18.12 14.84
N ASN A 504 -23.08 19.17 14.02
CA ASN A 504 -22.89 20.53 14.49
C ASN A 504 -24.16 21.11 15.18
N GLY A 505 -25.36 20.71 14.73
CA GLY A 505 -26.63 21.05 15.37
C GLY A 505 -26.72 20.48 16.79
N MET A 506 -26.38 19.22 16.97
CA MET A 506 -26.35 18.54 18.27
C MET A 506 -25.32 19.17 19.23
N ILE A 507 -24.14 19.58 18.71
CA ILE A 507 -23.16 20.34 19.51
C ILE A 507 -23.75 21.65 20.00
N ARG A 508 -24.37 22.44 19.13
CA ARG A 508 -25.00 23.74 19.50
C ARG A 508 -26.07 23.61 20.57
N ASP A 509 -26.85 22.53 20.50
CA ASP A 509 -27.94 22.27 21.44
C ASP A 509 -27.46 21.59 22.73
N GLY A 510 -26.16 21.34 22.90
CA GLY A 510 -25.61 20.73 24.10
C GLY A 510 -26.03 19.27 24.31
N CYS A 511 -26.25 18.51 23.24
CA CYS A 511 -26.60 17.10 23.31
C CYS A 511 -25.45 16.27 23.89
N LEU A 512 -25.73 15.07 24.37
CA LEU A 512 -24.71 14.15 24.88
C LEU A 512 -23.76 13.68 23.76
N ALA A 513 -22.49 13.58 24.12
CA ALA A 513 -21.38 13.16 23.24
C ALA A 513 -20.53 12.07 23.86
N THR A 514 -19.87 11.28 23.01
CA THR A 514 -18.73 10.47 23.45
C THR A 514 -17.53 11.33 23.84
N ASP A 515 -16.54 10.76 24.53
CA ASP A 515 -15.30 11.46 24.81
C ASP A 515 -14.59 11.85 23.50
N LYS A 516 -14.16 13.11 23.38
CA LYS A 516 -13.45 13.65 22.21
C LYS A 516 -12.09 13.01 21.96
N ASN A 517 -11.47 12.41 22.99
CA ASN A 517 -10.21 11.71 22.90
C ASN A 517 -10.38 10.22 22.54
N ALA A 518 -11.61 9.71 22.55
CA ALA A 518 -11.92 8.34 22.17
C ALA A 518 -12.01 8.22 20.65
N ALA A 519 -10.93 7.80 20.02
CA ALA A 519 -10.84 7.74 18.57
C ALA A 519 -11.80 6.70 17.96
N TYR A 520 -12.28 6.99 16.76
CA TYR A 520 -13.06 6.12 15.91
C TYR A 520 -12.52 4.69 15.82
N GLY A 521 -13.41 3.71 15.91
CA GLY A 521 -13.09 2.28 15.76
C GLY A 521 -12.24 1.67 16.88
N THR A 522 -12.02 2.39 18.00
CA THR A 522 -11.30 1.89 19.17
C THR A 522 -12.28 1.38 20.25
N PRO A 523 -11.81 0.55 21.21
CA PRO A 523 -12.62 0.19 22.38
C PRO A 523 -13.10 1.40 23.18
N ASP A 524 -12.29 2.46 23.24
CA ASP A 524 -12.56 3.64 24.08
C ASP A 524 -13.84 4.38 23.62
N ILE A 525 -14.07 4.51 22.30
CA ILE A 525 -15.30 5.14 21.81
C ILE A 525 -16.54 4.29 22.10
N ALA A 526 -16.40 2.94 22.03
CA ALA A 526 -17.50 2.02 22.36
C ALA A 526 -17.82 2.07 23.86
N ILE A 527 -16.81 2.14 24.73
CA ILE A 527 -16.97 2.28 26.19
C ILE A 527 -17.60 3.61 26.52
N SER A 528 -17.10 4.72 25.95
CA SER A 528 -17.64 6.05 26.15
C SER A 528 -19.11 6.14 25.69
N LEU A 529 -19.44 5.55 24.52
CA LEU A 529 -20.81 5.45 24.06
C LEU A 529 -21.72 4.66 25.02
N ALA A 530 -21.23 3.53 25.55
CA ALA A 530 -21.96 2.73 26.52
C ALA A 530 -22.33 3.52 27.79
N GLU A 531 -21.43 4.40 28.25
CA GLU A 531 -21.69 5.32 29.37
C GLU A 531 -22.76 6.33 29.03
N ARG A 532 -22.71 6.95 27.85
CA ARG A 532 -23.71 7.95 27.40
C ARG A 532 -25.10 7.33 27.23
N VAL A 533 -25.18 6.12 26.68
CA VAL A 533 -26.45 5.39 26.56
C VAL A 533 -27.08 5.12 27.94
N LYS A 534 -26.25 4.73 28.94
CA LYS A 534 -26.71 4.54 30.32
C LYS A 534 -27.13 5.84 30.99
N GLU A 535 -26.40 6.93 30.74
CA GLU A 535 -26.71 8.27 31.27
C GLU A 535 -28.04 8.80 30.74
N LEU A 536 -28.37 8.59 29.46
CA LEU A 536 -29.67 8.91 28.89
C LEU A 536 -30.80 8.10 29.56
N GLY A 537 -30.56 6.83 29.87
CA GLY A 537 -31.52 5.98 30.58
C GLY A 537 -32.82 5.72 29.84
N THR A 538 -32.87 5.98 28.52
CA THR A 538 -34.05 5.85 27.66
C THR A 538 -33.95 4.64 26.74
N ASP A 539 -35.10 4.09 26.32
CA ASP A 539 -35.19 2.94 25.43
C ASP A 539 -34.81 3.31 23.97
N GLU A 540 -34.77 4.59 23.65
CA GLU A 540 -34.40 5.16 22.35
C GLU A 540 -33.62 6.47 22.54
N GLY A 541 -32.80 6.85 21.58
CA GLY A 541 -32.01 8.09 21.66
C GLY A 541 -31.00 8.26 20.55
N ALA A 542 -30.27 9.38 20.68
CA ALA A 542 -29.15 9.72 19.78
C ALA A 542 -27.99 10.33 20.58
N VAL A 543 -26.77 10.00 20.18
CA VAL A 543 -25.53 10.54 20.73
C VAL A 543 -24.59 10.88 19.58
N TYR A 544 -24.00 12.09 19.56
CA TYR A 544 -22.96 12.39 18.59
C TYR A 544 -21.59 11.90 19.08
N MET A 545 -20.74 11.48 18.16
CA MET A 545 -19.48 10.83 18.46
C MET A 545 -18.34 11.85 18.38
N ALA A 546 -17.99 12.53 19.49
CA ALA A 546 -17.01 13.63 19.50
C ALA A 546 -15.59 13.22 19.07
N GLY A 547 -15.24 11.94 19.14
CA GLY A 547 -13.98 11.35 18.61
C GLY A 547 -14.12 10.76 17.19
N HIS A 548 -15.21 11.06 16.48
CA HIS A 548 -15.52 10.57 15.14
C HIS A 548 -16.28 11.63 14.35
N ASP A 549 -15.58 12.32 13.46
CA ASP A 549 -16.11 13.47 12.73
C ASP A 549 -17.43 13.14 12.02
N GLU A 550 -18.44 14.02 12.21
CA GLU A 550 -19.78 13.93 11.66
C GLU A 550 -20.60 12.69 12.09
N GLY A 551 -20.02 11.77 12.89
CA GLY A 551 -20.66 10.53 13.31
C GLY A 551 -21.75 10.73 14.37
N VAL A 552 -22.92 10.13 14.15
CA VAL A 552 -24.06 10.11 15.11
C VAL A 552 -24.60 8.69 15.21
N ILE A 553 -24.70 8.17 16.43
CA ILE A 553 -25.36 6.89 16.74
C ILE A 553 -26.77 7.14 17.21
N VAL A 554 -27.71 6.41 16.60
CA VAL A 554 -29.13 6.45 16.92
C VAL A 554 -29.60 5.03 17.24
N TRP A 555 -30.45 4.87 18.26
CA TRP A 555 -31.05 3.58 18.59
C TRP A 555 -32.52 3.69 18.93
N GLY A 556 -33.22 2.57 18.81
CA GLY A 556 -34.62 2.49 19.18
C GLY A 556 -35.09 1.05 19.41
N PRO A 557 -36.29 0.86 20.03
CA PRO A 557 -36.90 -0.44 20.26
C PRO A 557 -37.39 -1.12 18.97
N THR A 558 -37.51 -0.39 17.88
CA THR A 558 -37.83 -0.90 16.53
C THR A 558 -37.06 -0.14 15.47
N VAL A 559 -36.94 -0.71 14.26
CA VAL A 559 -36.34 -0.06 13.09
C VAL A 559 -37.07 1.25 12.79
N GLU A 560 -38.40 1.24 12.80
CA GLU A 560 -39.24 2.42 12.56
C GLU A 560 -38.96 3.56 13.56
N ARG A 561 -38.78 3.23 14.86
CA ARG A 561 -38.51 4.24 15.91
C ARG A 561 -37.13 4.88 15.70
N ALA A 562 -36.11 4.09 15.44
CA ALA A 562 -34.76 4.61 15.15
C ALA A 562 -34.76 5.52 13.90
N LEU A 563 -35.47 5.11 12.84
CA LEU A 563 -35.60 5.91 11.61
C LEU A 563 -36.34 7.23 11.85
N LYS A 564 -37.40 7.23 12.65
CA LYS A 564 -38.13 8.46 13.02
C LYS A 564 -37.28 9.46 13.79
N ILE A 565 -36.37 8.97 14.67
CA ILE A 565 -35.42 9.85 15.35
C ILE A 565 -34.51 10.52 14.34
N ILE A 566 -33.93 9.75 13.40
CA ILE A 566 -33.07 10.30 12.35
C ILE A 566 -33.84 11.33 11.51
N GLN A 567 -35.07 11.02 11.10
CA GLN A 567 -35.88 11.96 10.33
C GLN A 567 -36.09 13.26 11.10
N SER A 568 -36.40 13.17 12.41
CA SER A 568 -36.55 14.37 13.27
C SER A 568 -35.25 15.18 13.38
N LEU A 569 -34.09 14.50 13.40
CA LEU A 569 -32.78 15.19 13.39
C LEU A 569 -32.50 15.87 12.04
N VAL A 570 -32.88 15.23 10.92
CA VAL A 570 -32.80 15.81 9.58
C VAL A 570 -33.71 17.02 9.47
N ASP A 571 -34.97 16.92 9.90
CA ASP A 571 -35.95 18.03 9.87
C ASP A 571 -35.50 19.22 10.74
N ARG A 572 -34.81 18.94 11.86
CA ARG A 572 -34.34 19.98 12.79
C ARG A 572 -33.05 20.66 12.37
N TYR A 573 -32.11 19.91 11.78
CA TYR A 573 -30.75 20.39 11.54
C TYR A 573 -30.31 20.33 10.08
N GLY A 574 -31.04 19.60 9.22
CA GLY A 574 -30.65 19.26 7.85
C GLY A 574 -30.98 20.32 6.79
N GLY A 575 -31.37 21.53 7.18
CA GLY A 575 -31.73 22.66 6.30
C GLY A 575 -30.54 23.41 5.71
#